data_e063496acf0c1abe022a83fab02db27f
#
_entry.id   e063496acf0c1abe022a83fab02db27f
#
_cell.length_a   1.000
_cell.length_b   1.000
_cell.length_c   1.000
_cell.angle_alpha   90.00
_cell.angle_beta   90.00
_cell.angle_gamma   90.00
#
_symmetry.space_group_name_H-M   'P 1'
#
loop_
_entity.id
_entity.type
_entity.pdbx_description
1 polymer ?
#
loop_
_entity_poly.entity_id
_entity_poly.type
_entity_poly.pdbx_seq_one_letter_code
_entity_poly.pdbx_strand_id
1 'polypeptide(L)'
;MKRTLLAALIATAGLALASGASAQNFFRINTGGVAGTYYPIGGLIANAISQPAVPNLVATAVASNGSVANVNAIQGGGAESGFSQADVAYWAYTGTGTFEGKPKVTDLRLIANLYPESFHLVARKGANIKSVGDLKGKRVSLDEPGSGTLVNARAILAAYGVSEKDIKAEFLKPNAAGEKVKDNSLDAYFFVGGYPAGAIAELAATGGVDIVSIGGPEAEKLVKQFGFYAVDTIPADTYKGVGAVKTLAVGAQWVTSAKQDTTLVYNITKALWSDNARKALDSGHAKGKAIVRAGAIAGAGIPLHAGAEKFYKEVGLLK
;
A
#
# COMPACT_ATOMS: atom_id res chain seq x y z
N MET A 1 -46.91 49.40 16.25
CA MET A 1 -45.62 49.21 16.90
C MET A 1 -45.40 47.82 17.50
N LYS A 2 -46.40 47.08 18.02
CA LYS A 2 -46.20 45.72 18.60
C LYS A 2 -45.93 44.59 17.58
N ARG A 3 -46.39 44.73 16.32
CA ARG A 3 -46.18 43.68 15.26
C ARG A 3 -44.79 43.74 14.59
N THR A 4 -44.17 44.93 14.55
CA THR A 4 -42.81 45.09 13.98
C THR A 4 -41.69 44.61 14.92
N LEU A 5 -41.89 44.66 16.22
CA LEU A 5 -40.95 44.16 17.22
C LEU A 5 -40.89 42.59 17.25
N LEU A 6 -42.01 41.91 16.96
CA LEU A 6 -42.06 40.45 16.94
C LEU A 6 -41.34 39.86 15.70
N ALA A 7 -41.41 40.58 14.57
CA ALA A 7 -40.73 40.14 13.34
C ALA A 7 -39.19 40.30 13.44
N ALA A 8 -38.70 41.30 14.17
CA ALA A 8 -37.26 41.50 14.39
C ALA A 8 -36.66 40.47 15.35
N LEU A 9 -37.39 39.98 16.34
CA LEU A 9 -36.95 38.95 17.26
C LEU A 9 -36.86 37.56 16.59
N ILE A 10 -37.75 37.25 15.65
CA ILE A 10 -37.71 35.98 14.90
C ILE A 10 -36.58 35.97 13.90
N ALA A 11 -36.23 37.07 13.27
CA ALA A 11 -35.11 37.18 12.33
C ALA A 11 -33.75 37.01 13.02
N THR A 12 -33.58 37.55 14.24
CA THR A 12 -32.32 37.39 15.01
C THR A 12 -32.16 36.00 15.59
N ALA A 13 -33.24 35.27 15.96
CA ALA A 13 -33.17 33.89 16.41
C ALA A 13 -32.85 32.91 15.27
N GLY A 14 -33.26 33.20 14.03
CA GLY A 14 -32.93 32.40 12.84
C GLY A 14 -31.47 32.46 12.40
N LEU A 15 -30.80 33.60 12.61
CA LEU A 15 -29.37 33.76 12.30
C LEU A 15 -28.45 33.08 13.32
N ALA A 16 -28.88 32.93 14.56
CA ALA A 16 -28.06 32.26 15.60
C ALA A 16 -28.02 30.74 15.48
N LEU A 17 -28.93 30.12 14.74
CA LEU A 17 -28.94 28.66 14.51
C LEU A 17 -28.18 28.20 13.26
N ALA A 18 -27.67 29.13 12.44
CA ALA A 18 -26.89 28.81 11.25
C ALA A 18 -25.39 28.63 11.51
N SER A 19 -24.93 28.77 12.74
CA SER A 19 -23.52 28.70 13.11
C SER A 19 -23.13 27.31 13.68
N GLY A 20 -23.02 26.30 12.85
CA GLY A 20 -22.55 25.02 13.40
C GLY A 20 -22.43 23.85 12.46
N ALA A 21 -22.75 23.98 11.19
CA ALA A 21 -22.43 22.93 10.23
C ALA A 21 -20.93 23.01 9.88
N SER A 22 -20.08 22.45 10.73
CA SER A 22 -18.67 22.24 10.35
C SER A 22 -18.65 21.33 9.13
N ALA A 23 -18.08 21.80 8.04
CA ALA A 23 -17.98 21.02 6.81
C ALA A 23 -17.23 19.70 7.08
N GLN A 24 -17.78 18.60 6.60
CA GLN A 24 -17.13 17.29 6.67
C GLN A 24 -15.89 17.29 5.76
N ASN A 25 -14.76 16.86 6.30
CA ASN A 25 -13.52 16.67 5.54
C ASN A 25 -13.47 15.22 5.03
N PHE A 26 -13.46 15.06 3.73
CA PHE A 26 -13.26 13.74 3.11
C PHE A 26 -11.78 13.50 2.89
N PHE A 27 -11.31 12.27 3.22
CA PHE A 27 -9.92 11.90 3.11
C PHE A 27 -9.81 10.50 2.47
N ARG A 28 -9.43 10.46 1.21
CA ARG A 28 -9.26 9.21 0.47
C ARG A 28 -7.88 8.62 0.73
N ILE A 29 -7.85 7.32 0.98
CA ILE A 29 -6.63 6.52 1.06
C ILE A 29 -6.64 5.59 -0.14
N ASN A 30 -5.95 5.93 -1.20
CA ASN A 30 -5.80 5.05 -2.35
C ASN A 30 -4.96 3.83 -1.96
N THR A 31 -5.40 2.65 -2.34
CA THR A 31 -4.85 1.37 -1.87
C THR A 31 -4.30 0.53 -3.02
N GLY A 32 -4.91 -0.57 -3.34
CA GLY A 32 -4.64 -1.49 -4.43
C GLY A 32 -5.89 -2.26 -4.78
N GLY A 33 -5.77 -3.37 -5.48
CA GLY A 33 -6.88 -4.29 -5.74
C GLY A 33 -7.45 -4.85 -4.43
N VAL A 34 -8.78 -5.06 -4.37
CA VAL A 34 -9.49 -5.49 -3.17
C VAL A 34 -9.04 -6.84 -2.60
N ALA A 35 -8.48 -7.71 -3.42
CA ALA A 35 -7.95 -9.02 -3.04
C ALA A 35 -6.46 -8.98 -2.61
N GLY A 36 -5.83 -7.79 -2.60
CA GLY A 36 -4.49 -7.54 -2.07
C GLY A 36 -4.52 -7.13 -0.60
N THR A 37 -3.36 -6.75 -0.07
CA THR A 37 -3.18 -6.38 1.34
C THR A 37 -3.47 -4.90 1.62
N TYR A 38 -3.21 -4.00 0.66
CA TYR A 38 -3.43 -2.57 0.84
C TYR A 38 -4.88 -2.21 1.18
N TYR A 39 -5.85 -2.82 0.47
CA TYR A 39 -7.26 -2.47 0.62
C TYR A 39 -7.80 -2.77 2.05
N PRO A 40 -7.68 -3.98 2.60
CA PRO A 40 -8.13 -4.26 3.96
C PRO A 40 -7.38 -3.42 5.01
N ILE A 41 -6.08 -3.24 4.92
CA ILE A 41 -5.31 -2.38 5.84
C ILE A 41 -5.75 -0.91 5.72
N GLY A 42 -5.95 -0.42 4.50
CA GLY A 42 -6.48 0.93 4.26
C GLY A 42 -7.85 1.15 4.87
N GLY A 43 -8.73 0.15 4.82
CA GLY A 43 -10.05 0.17 5.47
C GLY A 43 -9.94 0.26 7.00
N LEU A 44 -9.04 -0.52 7.60
CA LEU A 44 -8.78 -0.47 9.05
C LEU A 44 -8.26 0.91 9.48
N ILE A 45 -7.30 1.48 8.74
CA ILE A 45 -6.75 2.81 9.01
C ILE A 45 -7.83 3.87 8.80
N ALA A 46 -8.57 3.83 7.70
CA ALA A 46 -9.64 4.79 7.42
C ALA A 46 -10.68 4.83 8.55
N ASN A 47 -11.11 3.67 9.02
CA ASN A 47 -12.04 3.58 10.15
C ASN A 47 -11.43 4.13 11.45
N ALA A 48 -10.15 3.83 11.71
CA ALA A 48 -9.48 4.24 12.94
C ALA A 48 -9.24 5.75 13.02
N ILE A 49 -9.03 6.44 11.88
CA ILE A 49 -8.77 7.89 11.85
C ILE A 49 -10.04 8.73 11.65
N SER A 50 -11.13 8.14 11.17
CA SER A 50 -12.41 8.84 11.02
C SER A 50 -12.99 9.25 12.38
N GLN A 51 -13.96 10.19 12.35
CA GLN A 51 -14.62 10.59 13.60
C GLN A 51 -15.18 9.37 14.35
N PRO A 52 -15.14 9.37 15.70
CA PRO A 52 -14.81 10.51 16.57
C PRO A 52 -13.30 10.76 16.78
N ALA A 53 -12.40 9.92 16.24
CA ALA A 53 -10.95 10.03 16.48
C ALA A 53 -10.38 11.35 15.96
N VAL A 54 -10.74 11.73 14.72
CA VAL A 54 -10.46 13.06 14.15
C VAL A 54 -11.79 13.74 13.84
N PRO A 55 -12.13 14.84 14.53
CA PRO A 55 -13.41 15.52 14.35
C PRO A 55 -13.68 15.92 12.90
N ASN A 56 -14.91 15.71 12.44
CA ASN A 56 -15.39 16.02 11.08
C ASN A 56 -14.66 15.32 9.94
N LEU A 57 -13.82 14.32 10.23
CA LEU A 57 -13.13 13.53 9.21
C LEU A 57 -13.95 12.30 8.82
N VAL A 58 -14.11 12.10 7.52
CA VAL A 58 -14.60 10.85 6.91
C VAL A 58 -13.50 10.33 6.00
N ALA A 59 -12.73 9.36 6.49
CA ALA A 59 -11.73 8.69 5.70
C ALA A 59 -12.30 7.45 5.02
N THR A 60 -11.84 7.15 3.80
CA THR A 60 -12.27 5.99 3.03
C THR A 60 -11.10 5.34 2.31
N ALA A 61 -11.03 4.01 2.36
CA ALA A 61 -10.12 3.25 1.50
C ALA A 61 -10.70 3.16 0.08
N VAL A 62 -9.90 3.52 -0.90
CA VAL A 62 -10.28 3.50 -2.31
C VAL A 62 -9.43 2.47 -3.04
N ALA A 63 -10.09 1.54 -3.73
CA ALA A 63 -9.40 0.58 -4.58
C ALA A 63 -8.70 1.29 -5.76
N SER A 64 -7.49 0.87 -6.06
CA SER A 64 -6.68 1.45 -7.14
C SER A 64 -5.81 0.37 -7.80
N ASN A 65 -4.90 0.80 -8.67
CA ASN A 65 -3.91 -0.08 -9.26
C ASN A 65 -2.61 -0.20 -8.45
N GLY A 66 -2.52 0.42 -7.26
CA GLY A 66 -1.37 0.31 -6.36
C GLY A 66 -0.36 1.46 -6.46
N SER A 67 0.89 1.21 -6.10
CA SER A 67 1.89 2.22 -5.72
C SER A 67 2.10 3.35 -6.71
N VAL A 68 2.36 3.05 -7.99
CA VAL A 68 2.62 4.06 -9.04
C VAL A 68 1.35 4.88 -9.32
N ALA A 69 0.19 4.21 -9.38
CA ALA A 69 -1.10 4.87 -9.60
C ALA A 69 -1.45 5.80 -8.43
N ASN A 70 -1.17 5.38 -7.19
CA ASN A 70 -1.45 6.17 -6.00
C ASN A 70 -0.58 7.44 -5.93
N VAL A 71 0.71 7.31 -6.19
CA VAL A 71 1.62 8.47 -6.25
C VAL A 71 1.17 9.46 -7.32
N ASN A 72 0.80 8.99 -8.51
CA ASN A 72 0.30 9.84 -9.58
C ASN A 72 -1.04 10.51 -9.19
N ALA A 73 -1.93 9.81 -8.51
CA ALA A 73 -3.19 10.37 -8.04
C ALA A 73 -2.97 11.48 -6.99
N ILE A 74 -2.04 11.27 -6.05
CA ILE A 74 -1.65 12.30 -5.06
C ILE A 74 -1.05 13.51 -5.75
N GLN A 75 -0.14 13.32 -6.70
CA GLN A 75 0.47 14.40 -7.48
C GLN A 75 -0.56 15.24 -8.23
N GLY A 76 -1.54 14.57 -8.84
CA GLY A 76 -2.63 15.21 -9.60
C GLY A 76 -3.78 15.75 -8.76
N GLY A 77 -3.73 15.62 -7.42
CA GLY A 77 -4.83 16.02 -6.53
C GLY A 77 -6.06 15.10 -6.58
N GLY A 78 -5.92 13.91 -7.17
CA GLY A 78 -6.98 12.91 -7.28
C GLY A 78 -7.19 12.09 -6.00
N ALA A 79 -6.27 12.16 -5.05
CA ALA A 79 -6.36 11.54 -3.74
C ALA A 79 -5.59 12.36 -2.69
N GLU A 80 -6.08 12.38 -1.45
CA GLU A 80 -5.43 13.04 -0.32
C GLU A 80 -4.21 12.24 0.16
N SER A 81 -4.29 10.90 0.07
CA SER A 81 -3.22 10.00 0.47
C SER A 81 -3.31 8.65 -0.26
N GLY A 82 -2.31 7.82 -0.07
CA GLY A 82 -2.33 6.46 -0.61
C GLY A 82 -1.20 5.61 -0.08
N PHE A 83 -1.27 4.31 -0.35
CA PHE A 83 -0.18 3.40 -0.04
C PHE A 83 0.78 3.28 -1.21
N SER A 84 2.06 3.20 -0.91
CA SER A 84 3.12 3.00 -1.90
C SER A 84 4.24 2.15 -1.32
N GLN A 85 4.85 1.38 -2.17
CA GLN A 85 6.12 0.76 -1.84
C GLN A 85 7.21 1.83 -1.69
N ALA A 86 8.18 1.58 -0.81
CA ALA A 86 9.25 2.53 -0.49
C ALA A 86 10.13 2.85 -1.71
N ASP A 87 10.41 1.88 -2.58
CA ASP A 87 11.12 2.06 -3.84
C ASP A 87 10.39 2.98 -4.80
N VAL A 88 9.09 2.76 -5.01
CA VAL A 88 8.24 3.58 -5.88
C VAL A 88 8.14 5.01 -5.35
N ALA A 89 7.91 5.19 -4.03
CA ALA A 89 7.86 6.51 -3.40
C ALA A 89 9.20 7.25 -3.56
N TYR A 90 10.31 6.58 -3.32
CA TYR A 90 11.65 7.14 -3.49
C TYR A 90 11.92 7.55 -4.94
N TRP A 91 11.64 6.68 -5.91
CA TRP A 91 11.86 6.99 -7.32
C TRP A 91 10.95 8.11 -7.83
N ALA A 92 9.72 8.17 -7.36
CA ALA A 92 8.83 9.28 -7.68
C ALA A 92 9.36 10.62 -7.16
N TYR A 93 9.83 10.65 -5.91
CA TYR A 93 10.36 11.84 -5.28
C TYR A 93 11.66 12.31 -5.94
N THR A 94 12.57 11.39 -6.27
CA THR A 94 13.89 11.70 -6.87
C THR A 94 13.87 11.82 -8.39
N GLY A 95 12.84 11.31 -9.07
CA GLY A 95 12.76 11.25 -10.54
C GLY A 95 13.69 10.21 -11.15
N THR A 96 13.93 9.10 -10.44
CA THR A 96 14.78 8.00 -10.87
C THR A 96 13.99 6.71 -11.07
N GLY A 97 14.64 5.60 -11.43
CA GLY A 97 14.00 4.30 -11.61
C GLY A 97 12.79 4.35 -12.53
N THR A 98 11.63 3.87 -12.08
CA THR A 98 10.40 3.86 -12.90
C THR A 98 9.83 5.27 -13.19
N PHE A 99 10.37 6.30 -12.56
CA PHE A 99 10.03 7.71 -12.82
C PHE A 99 11.10 8.45 -13.62
N GLU A 100 12.14 7.78 -14.11
CA GLU A 100 13.13 8.40 -14.99
C GLU A 100 12.47 8.99 -16.24
N GLY A 101 12.87 10.22 -16.60
CA GLY A 101 12.25 10.96 -17.71
C GLY A 101 10.86 11.53 -17.43
N LYS A 102 10.32 11.36 -16.22
CA LYS A 102 9.04 11.94 -15.77
C LYS A 102 9.27 13.10 -14.79
N PRO A 103 8.30 14.00 -14.62
CA PRO A 103 8.37 15.03 -13.59
C PRO A 103 8.52 14.40 -12.19
N LYS A 104 9.44 14.95 -11.39
CA LYS A 104 9.61 14.56 -9.98
C LYS A 104 8.36 14.90 -9.16
N VAL A 105 8.00 14.03 -8.24
CA VAL A 105 6.88 14.25 -7.30
C VAL A 105 7.44 14.84 -6.00
N THR A 106 7.98 16.07 -6.07
CA THR A 106 8.68 16.71 -4.94
C THR A 106 7.78 17.06 -3.76
N ASP A 107 6.46 17.09 -3.96
CA ASP A 107 5.46 17.28 -2.90
C ASP A 107 5.09 15.99 -2.17
N LEU A 108 5.59 14.82 -2.59
CA LEU A 108 5.29 13.56 -1.91
C LEU A 108 5.90 13.55 -0.50
N ARG A 109 5.11 13.13 0.49
CA ARG A 109 5.49 13.08 1.91
C ARG A 109 5.09 11.77 2.55
N LEU A 110 5.93 11.28 3.44
CA LEU A 110 5.64 10.12 4.26
C LEU A 110 4.77 10.51 5.47
N ILE A 111 3.71 9.75 5.71
CA ILE A 111 2.98 9.77 6.99
C ILE A 111 3.56 8.72 7.92
N ALA A 112 3.66 7.48 7.44
CA ALA A 112 4.21 6.36 8.21
C ALA A 112 4.73 5.25 7.29
N ASN A 113 5.80 4.59 7.71
CA ASN A 113 6.15 3.28 7.22
C ASN A 113 5.28 2.25 7.96
N LEU A 114 4.73 1.27 7.26
CA LEU A 114 3.69 0.38 7.79
C LEU A 114 4.22 -1.03 8.10
N TYR A 115 4.54 -1.80 7.07
CA TYR A 115 4.96 -3.20 7.20
C TYR A 115 5.80 -3.64 5.99
N PRO A 116 6.58 -4.72 6.12
CA PRO A 116 7.27 -5.31 4.98
C PRO A 116 6.30 -6.04 4.05
N GLU A 117 6.41 -5.79 2.76
CA GLU A 117 5.70 -6.45 1.67
C GLU A 117 6.61 -7.49 1.04
N SER A 118 6.23 -8.74 1.16
CA SER A 118 7.01 -9.86 0.63
C SER A 118 6.73 -10.07 -0.85
N PHE A 119 7.75 -10.45 -1.59
CA PHE A 119 7.64 -10.77 -3.01
C PHE A 119 7.15 -12.22 -3.16
N HIS A 120 6.06 -12.41 -3.88
CA HIS A 120 5.50 -13.72 -4.17
C HIS A 120 5.62 -13.99 -5.67
N LEU A 121 6.27 -15.09 -6.01
CA LEU A 121 6.13 -15.71 -7.32
C LEU A 121 5.21 -16.92 -7.15
N VAL A 122 3.95 -16.73 -7.48
CA VAL A 122 2.89 -17.73 -7.34
C VAL A 122 2.84 -18.56 -8.59
N ALA A 123 3.08 -19.85 -8.47
CA ALA A 123 3.06 -20.81 -9.59
C ALA A 123 1.90 -21.79 -9.47
N ARG A 124 1.30 -22.12 -10.59
CA ARG A 124 0.30 -23.20 -10.70
C ARG A 124 0.96 -24.54 -10.34
N LYS A 125 0.28 -25.35 -9.53
CA LYS A 125 0.70 -26.73 -9.26
C LYS A 125 0.94 -27.49 -10.58
N GLY A 126 2.09 -28.13 -10.68
CA GLY A 126 2.46 -28.88 -11.88
C GLY A 126 2.96 -28.04 -13.07
N ALA A 127 3.12 -26.72 -12.95
CA ALA A 127 3.72 -25.89 -14.00
C ALA A 127 5.24 -26.10 -14.17
N ASN A 128 5.87 -26.86 -13.26
CA ASN A 128 7.32 -27.12 -13.23
C ASN A 128 8.15 -25.83 -13.19
N ILE A 129 7.75 -24.90 -12.32
CA ILE A 129 8.45 -23.65 -12.04
C ILE A 129 9.03 -23.76 -10.63
N LYS A 130 10.35 -23.88 -10.52
CA LYS A 130 11.10 -24.01 -9.25
C LYS A 130 12.01 -22.82 -8.98
N SER A 131 12.24 -22.00 -10.00
CA SER A 131 13.07 -20.80 -9.96
C SER A 131 12.52 -19.72 -10.88
N VAL A 132 12.98 -18.48 -10.73
CA VAL A 132 12.63 -17.38 -11.67
C VAL A 132 13.07 -17.70 -13.10
N GLY A 133 14.20 -18.43 -13.27
CA GLY A 133 14.70 -18.83 -14.59
C GLY A 133 13.74 -19.75 -15.35
N ASP A 134 12.92 -20.54 -14.66
CA ASP A 134 11.97 -21.48 -15.26
C ASP A 134 10.73 -20.76 -15.86
N LEU A 135 10.64 -19.44 -15.71
CA LEU A 135 9.57 -18.64 -16.32
C LEU A 135 9.71 -18.50 -17.83
N LYS A 136 10.89 -18.78 -18.42
CA LYS A 136 11.09 -18.71 -19.87
C LYS A 136 10.09 -19.59 -20.61
N GLY A 137 9.38 -19.01 -21.58
CA GLY A 137 8.33 -19.66 -22.36
C GLY A 137 6.97 -19.81 -21.65
N LYS A 138 6.88 -19.50 -20.35
CA LYS A 138 5.64 -19.61 -19.55
C LYS A 138 4.71 -18.39 -19.74
N ARG A 139 3.42 -18.60 -19.44
CA ARG A 139 2.41 -17.54 -19.34
C ARG A 139 2.49 -16.95 -17.93
N VAL A 140 2.91 -15.71 -17.82
CA VAL A 140 3.21 -15.09 -16.54
C VAL A 140 2.55 -13.71 -16.43
N SER A 141 1.76 -13.50 -15.41
CA SER A 141 1.27 -12.15 -15.10
C SER A 141 2.27 -11.39 -14.21
N LEU A 142 2.61 -10.19 -14.64
CA LEU A 142 3.51 -9.27 -13.96
C LEU A 142 2.76 -8.26 -13.07
N ASP A 143 1.45 -8.43 -12.91
CA ASP A 143 0.50 -7.48 -12.33
C ASP A 143 0.14 -6.32 -13.29
N GLU A 144 -0.82 -5.50 -12.90
CA GLU A 144 -1.40 -4.47 -13.75
C GLU A 144 -0.53 -3.21 -13.90
N PRO A 145 -0.67 -2.44 -14.98
CA PRO A 145 -0.04 -1.14 -15.12
C PRO A 145 -0.43 -0.20 -13.97
N GLY A 146 0.57 0.46 -13.40
CA GLY A 146 0.38 1.33 -12.22
C GLY A 146 0.64 0.65 -10.88
N SER A 147 0.85 -0.68 -10.86
CA SER A 147 1.21 -1.41 -9.64
C SER A 147 2.70 -1.28 -9.32
N GLY A 148 3.04 -1.40 -8.04
CA GLY A 148 4.42 -1.58 -7.60
C GLY A 148 4.92 -2.98 -7.90
N THR A 149 4.05 -3.99 -7.87
CA THR A 149 4.38 -5.36 -8.25
C THR A 149 4.97 -5.45 -9.65
N LEU A 150 4.39 -4.77 -10.64
CA LEU A 150 4.92 -4.74 -12.01
C LEU A 150 6.36 -4.20 -12.05
N VAL A 151 6.64 -3.17 -11.27
CA VAL A 151 7.99 -2.59 -11.14
C VAL A 151 8.97 -3.62 -10.58
N ASN A 152 8.58 -4.27 -9.49
CA ASN A 152 9.42 -5.27 -8.82
C ASN A 152 9.57 -6.55 -9.67
N ALA A 153 8.51 -7.02 -10.33
CA ALA A 153 8.57 -8.18 -11.23
C ALA A 153 9.61 -7.97 -12.35
N ARG A 154 9.64 -6.79 -12.95
CA ARG A 154 10.64 -6.41 -13.95
C ARG A 154 12.05 -6.42 -13.40
N ALA A 155 12.26 -5.87 -12.20
CA ALA A 155 13.56 -5.86 -11.54
C ALA A 155 14.04 -7.29 -11.22
N ILE A 156 13.14 -8.17 -10.75
CA ILE A 156 13.44 -9.58 -10.49
C ILE A 156 13.79 -10.29 -11.78
N LEU A 157 12.95 -10.21 -12.81
CA LEU A 157 13.21 -10.85 -14.10
C LEU A 157 14.59 -10.46 -14.64
N ALA A 158 14.89 -9.16 -14.66
CA ALA A 158 16.18 -8.64 -15.13
C ALA A 158 17.37 -9.17 -14.31
N ALA A 159 17.24 -9.27 -12.98
CA ALA A 159 18.30 -9.80 -12.13
C ALA A 159 18.59 -11.28 -12.40
N TYR A 160 17.57 -12.05 -12.75
CA TYR A 160 17.69 -13.49 -13.07
C TYR A 160 17.92 -13.76 -14.58
N GLY A 161 18.20 -12.73 -15.38
CA GLY A 161 18.48 -12.88 -16.82
C GLY A 161 17.29 -13.36 -17.63
N VAL A 162 16.09 -12.98 -17.20
CA VAL A 162 14.82 -13.22 -17.89
C VAL A 162 14.26 -11.87 -18.35
N SER A 163 13.89 -11.75 -19.61
CA SER A 163 13.21 -10.55 -20.14
C SER A 163 11.72 -10.80 -20.33
N GLU A 164 10.93 -9.74 -20.44
CA GLU A 164 9.50 -9.88 -20.81
C GLU A 164 9.30 -10.56 -22.16
N LYS A 165 10.29 -10.52 -23.07
CA LYS A 165 10.25 -11.19 -24.35
C LYS A 165 10.45 -12.71 -24.24
N ASP A 166 11.05 -13.18 -23.16
CA ASP A 166 11.29 -14.59 -22.92
C ASP A 166 10.06 -15.30 -22.31
N ILE A 167 9.03 -14.56 -21.94
CA ILE A 167 7.78 -15.04 -21.34
C ILE A 167 6.58 -14.63 -22.18
N LYS A 168 5.44 -15.28 -21.96
CA LYS A 168 4.15 -14.80 -22.46
C LYS A 168 3.56 -13.90 -21.37
N ALA A 169 3.97 -12.62 -21.39
CA ALA A 169 3.62 -11.65 -20.35
C ALA A 169 2.13 -11.28 -20.41
N GLU A 170 1.49 -11.29 -19.22
CA GLU A 170 0.15 -10.74 -19.00
C GLU A 170 0.22 -9.67 -17.91
N PHE A 171 -0.78 -8.78 -17.87
CA PHE A 171 -0.82 -7.64 -16.94
C PHE A 171 -2.17 -7.60 -16.24
N LEU A 172 -2.33 -8.48 -15.24
CA LEU A 172 -3.60 -8.76 -14.58
C LEU A 172 -3.53 -8.44 -13.09
N LYS A 173 -4.64 -7.95 -12.55
CA LYS A 173 -4.82 -7.87 -11.08
C LYS A 173 -4.70 -9.23 -10.43
N PRO A 174 -4.25 -9.32 -9.16
CA PRO A 174 -4.01 -10.61 -8.49
C PRO A 174 -5.20 -11.57 -8.49
N ASN A 175 -6.43 -11.08 -8.34
CA ASN A 175 -7.63 -11.92 -8.41
C ASN A 175 -7.83 -12.52 -9.82
N ALA A 176 -7.72 -11.70 -10.87
CA ALA A 176 -7.85 -12.18 -12.25
C ALA A 176 -6.70 -13.15 -12.63
N ALA A 177 -5.49 -12.90 -12.16
CA ALA A 177 -4.35 -13.81 -12.33
C ALA A 177 -4.62 -15.14 -11.60
N GLY A 178 -5.15 -15.10 -10.36
CA GLY A 178 -5.53 -16.28 -9.60
C GLY A 178 -6.57 -17.15 -10.32
N GLU A 179 -7.63 -16.55 -10.88
CA GLU A 179 -8.63 -17.27 -11.67
C GLU A 179 -8.01 -17.96 -12.90
N LYS A 180 -7.11 -17.26 -13.62
CA LYS A 180 -6.40 -17.85 -14.75
C LYS A 180 -5.42 -18.96 -14.37
N VAL A 181 -4.85 -18.93 -13.18
CA VAL A 181 -4.07 -20.04 -12.64
C VAL A 181 -4.96 -21.23 -12.35
N LYS A 182 -6.14 -21.01 -11.78
CA LYS A 182 -7.13 -22.03 -11.45
C LYS A 182 -7.69 -22.73 -12.68
N ASP A 183 -7.93 -22.02 -13.76
CA ASP A 183 -8.44 -22.58 -15.02
C ASP A 183 -7.32 -23.07 -15.98
N ASN A 184 -6.07 -23.10 -15.52
CA ASN A 184 -4.87 -23.50 -16.27
C ASN A 184 -4.54 -22.61 -17.48
N SER A 185 -5.06 -21.41 -17.59
CA SER A 185 -4.73 -20.45 -18.66
C SER A 185 -3.52 -19.56 -18.34
N LEU A 186 -3.05 -19.56 -17.08
CA LEU A 186 -1.83 -18.90 -16.62
C LEU A 186 -0.95 -19.89 -15.84
N ASP A 187 0.37 -19.79 -15.99
CA ASP A 187 1.32 -20.68 -15.33
C ASP A 187 1.87 -20.10 -14.01
N ALA A 188 2.04 -18.76 -13.93
CA ALA A 188 2.49 -18.07 -12.74
C ALA A 188 2.08 -16.60 -12.74
N TYR A 189 2.15 -15.96 -11.58
CA TYR A 189 2.03 -14.52 -11.46
C TYR A 189 2.88 -13.97 -10.32
N PHE A 190 3.29 -12.71 -10.44
CA PHE A 190 3.93 -11.96 -9.37
C PHE A 190 2.88 -11.24 -8.53
N PHE A 191 3.16 -11.15 -7.24
CA PHE A 191 2.44 -10.31 -6.29
C PHE A 191 3.43 -9.82 -5.22
N VAL A 192 3.46 -8.52 -4.96
CA VAL A 192 4.23 -7.94 -3.87
C VAL A 192 3.28 -7.28 -2.90
N GLY A 193 3.31 -7.75 -1.66
CA GLY A 193 2.39 -7.28 -0.63
C GLY A 193 2.54 -8.04 0.68
N GLY A 194 1.79 -7.63 1.68
CA GLY A 194 1.74 -8.33 2.95
C GLY A 194 1.05 -9.67 2.83
N TYR A 195 1.50 -10.64 3.58
CA TYR A 195 0.85 -11.95 3.69
C TYR A 195 0.00 -12.08 4.97
N PRO A 196 -1.06 -12.95 4.94
CA PRO A 196 -1.63 -13.60 3.77
C PRO A 196 -2.36 -12.60 2.86
N ALA A 197 -2.18 -12.74 1.53
CA ALA A 197 -2.98 -12.00 0.55
C ALA A 197 -4.22 -12.81 0.16
N GLY A 198 -5.38 -12.17 0.09
CA GLY A 198 -6.66 -12.85 -0.14
C GLY A 198 -6.69 -13.70 -1.41
N ALA A 199 -6.22 -13.15 -2.54
CA ALA A 199 -6.18 -13.87 -3.81
C ALA A 199 -5.31 -15.15 -3.76
N ILE A 200 -4.18 -15.12 -3.06
CA ILE A 200 -3.29 -16.28 -2.93
C ILE A 200 -3.89 -17.29 -1.95
N ALA A 201 -4.46 -16.81 -0.83
CA ALA A 201 -5.07 -17.68 0.17
C ALA A 201 -6.27 -18.47 -0.40
N GLU A 202 -7.12 -17.83 -1.20
CA GLU A 202 -8.23 -18.46 -1.89
C GLU A 202 -7.76 -19.53 -2.89
N LEU A 203 -6.77 -19.19 -3.72
CA LEU A 203 -6.20 -20.11 -4.69
C LEU A 203 -5.54 -21.31 -4.02
N ALA A 204 -4.78 -21.09 -2.94
CA ALA A 204 -4.16 -22.17 -2.15
C ALA A 204 -5.19 -23.09 -1.48
N ALA A 205 -6.34 -22.53 -1.05
CA ALA A 205 -7.40 -23.30 -0.42
C ALA A 205 -8.17 -24.19 -1.41
N THR A 206 -8.31 -23.79 -2.67
CA THR A 206 -9.16 -24.46 -3.68
C THR A 206 -8.40 -25.39 -4.60
N GLY A 207 -7.24 -24.99 -5.15
CA GLY A 207 -6.48 -25.77 -6.13
C GLY A 207 -5.07 -26.10 -5.70
N GLY A 208 -4.59 -25.43 -4.66
CA GLY A 208 -3.20 -25.45 -4.25
C GLY A 208 -2.29 -24.66 -5.21
N VAL A 209 -1.22 -24.12 -4.66
CA VAL A 209 -0.20 -23.36 -5.39
C VAL A 209 1.17 -23.75 -4.89
N ASP A 210 2.18 -23.41 -5.68
CA ASP A 210 3.56 -23.35 -5.24
C ASP A 210 3.95 -21.88 -5.15
N ILE A 211 4.62 -21.48 -4.05
CA ILE A 211 5.27 -20.18 -3.96
C ILE A 211 6.75 -20.41 -4.22
N VAL A 212 7.24 -19.85 -5.31
CA VAL A 212 8.62 -20.07 -5.77
C VAL A 212 9.56 -19.12 -5.03
N SER A 213 10.68 -19.65 -4.54
CA SER A 213 11.69 -18.84 -3.85
C SER A 213 12.32 -17.80 -4.77
N ILE A 214 12.50 -16.59 -4.25
CA ILE A 214 13.28 -15.50 -4.87
C ILE A 214 14.48 -15.27 -3.96
N GLY A 215 15.57 -16.00 -4.21
CA GLY A 215 16.77 -16.04 -3.36
C GLY A 215 18.03 -16.33 -4.17
N GLY A 216 19.16 -16.43 -3.48
CA GLY A 216 20.45 -16.68 -4.10
C GLY A 216 21.19 -15.41 -4.50
N PRO A 217 22.28 -15.55 -5.28
CA PRO A 217 23.16 -14.43 -5.64
C PRO A 217 22.46 -13.27 -6.34
N GLU A 218 21.44 -13.57 -7.17
CA GLU A 218 20.65 -12.58 -7.91
C GLU A 218 19.83 -11.72 -6.97
N ALA A 219 19.18 -12.33 -5.99
CA ALA A 219 18.42 -11.62 -4.96
C ALA A 219 19.33 -10.78 -4.05
N GLU A 220 20.49 -11.35 -3.64
CA GLU A 220 21.50 -10.61 -2.86
C GLU A 220 22.05 -9.40 -3.61
N LYS A 221 22.25 -9.52 -4.93
CA LYS A 221 22.65 -8.41 -5.78
C LYS A 221 21.60 -7.29 -5.80
N LEU A 222 20.31 -7.64 -5.90
CA LEU A 222 19.21 -6.66 -5.82
C LEU A 222 19.19 -5.93 -4.47
N VAL A 223 19.36 -6.63 -3.35
CA VAL A 223 19.43 -6.03 -2.02
C VAL A 223 20.63 -5.08 -1.89
N LYS A 224 21.79 -5.46 -2.43
CA LYS A 224 22.98 -4.59 -2.44
C LYS A 224 22.82 -3.35 -3.33
N GLN A 225 22.13 -3.51 -4.46
CA GLN A 225 21.90 -2.43 -5.41
C GLN A 225 20.88 -1.41 -4.92
N PHE A 226 19.84 -1.88 -4.23
CA PHE A 226 18.69 -1.08 -3.83
C PHE A 226 18.47 -1.20 -2.31
N GLY A 227 18.83 -0.14 -1.57
CA GLY A 227 18.77 -0.12 -0.10
C GLY A 227 17.37 -0.20 0.52
N PHE A 228 16.31 -0.22 -0.29
CA PHE A 228 14.92 -0.42 0.15
C PHE A 228 14.46 -1.88 0.05
N TYR A 229 15.27 -2.79 -0.49
CA TYR A 229 14.98 -4.23 -0.48
C TYR A 229 15.69 -4.93 0.67
N ALA A 230 15.06 -5.93 1.23
CA ALA A 230 15.61 -6.78 2.29
C ALA A 230 15.32 -8.26 1.99
N VAL A 231 16.14 -9.15 2.53
CA VAL A 231 15.82 -10.58 2.54
C VAL A 231 14.64 -10.82 3.50
N ASP A 232 13.70 -11.67 3.09
CA ASP A 232 12.51 -12.02 3.86
C ASP A 232 12.20 -13.52 3.76
N THR A 233 11.31 -13.97 4.61
CA THR A 233 10.78 -15.34 4.57
C THR A 233 9.28 -15.31 4.82
N ILE A 234 8.51 -15.81 3.86
CA ILE A 234 7.09 -16.11 4.06
C ILE A 234 7.03 -17.35 4.94
N PRO A 235 6.44 -17.30 6.15
CA PRO A 235 6.40 -18.45 7.05
C PRO A 235 5.64 -19.63 6.47
N ALA A 236 5.99 -20.84 6.88
CA ALA A 236 5.21 -22.04 6.59
C ALA A 236 3.75 -21.84 7.04
N ASP A 237 2.83 -22.48 6.36
CA ASP A 237 1.39 -22.46 6.64
C ASP A 237 0.71 -21.06 6.53
N THR A 238 1.45 -20.05 6.03
CA THR A 238 0.84 -18.77 5.62
C THR A 238 -0.23 -18.99 4.56
N TYR A 239 0.03 -19.91 3.64
CA TYR A 239 -0.92 -20.39 2.63
C TYR A 239 -1.04 -21.91 2.75
N LYS A 240 -2.26 -22.43 2.64
CA LYS A 240 -2.55 -23.85 2.82
C LYS A 240 -1.63 -24.74 1.96
N GLY A 241 -0.87 -25.61 2.60
CA GLY A 241 0.00 -26.58 1.95
C GLY A 241 1.29 -25.99 1.35
N VAL A 242 1.66 -24.75 1.72
CA VAL A 242 2.89 -24.09 1.32
C VAL A 242 3.86 -24.05 2.50
N GLY A 243 5.08 -24.57 2.32
CA GLY A 243 6.15 -24.47 3.32
C GLY A 243 6.71 -23.07 3.45
N ALA A 244 7.73 -22.89 4.29
CA ALA A 244 8.44 -21.62 4.41
C ALA A 244 9.18 -21.28 3.10
N VAL A 245 9.08 -20.05 2.62
CA VAL A 245 9.64 -19.60 1.33
C VAL A 245 10.56 -18.42 1.54
N LYS A 246 11.84 -18.56 1.18
CA LYS A 246 12.79 -17.43 1.14
C LYS A 246 12.45 -16.52 -0.03
N THR A 247 12.45 -15.21 0.25
CA THR A 247 12.11 -14.19 -0.74
C THR A 247 12.75 -12.85 -0.39
N LEU A 248 12.32 -11.78 -1.07
CA LEU A 248 12.66 -10.39 -0.77
C LEU A 248 11.44 -9.66 -0.20
N ALA A 249 11.69 -8.52 0.42
CA ALA A 249 10.66 -7.58 0.85
C ALA A 249 11.04 -6.14 0.54
N VAL A 250 10.01 -5.30 0.44
CA VAL A 250 10.08 -3.84 0.37
C VAL A 250 9.13 -3.24 1.41
N GLY A 251 9.39 -2.02 1.89
CA GLY A 251 8.49 -1.38 2.87
C GLY A 251 7.20 -0.89 2.24
N ALA A 252 6.04 -1.18 2.86
CA ALA A 252 4.79 -0.49 2.60
C ALA A 252 4.78 0.86 3.33
N GLN A 253 4.44 1.94 2.63
CA GLN A 253 4.40 3.30 3.16
C GLN A 253 3.02 3.92 2.96
N TRP A 254 2.56 4.67 3.93
CA TRP A 254 1.43 5.57 3.79
C TRP A 254 1.96 6.96 3.47
N VAL A 255 1.63 7.43 2.27
CA VAL A 255 2.14 8.69 1.71
C VAL A 255 1.03 9.67 1.42
N THR A 256 1.35 10.96 1.38
CA THR A 256 0.45 12.08 1.11
C THR A 256 1.18 13.21 0.39
N SER A 257 0.49 14.32 0.12
CA SER A 257 1.10 15.53 -0.44
C SER A 257 1.51 16.51 0.66
N ALA A 258 2.62 17.22 0.49
CA ALA A 258 3.02 18.36 1.32
C ALA A 258 1.95 19.48 1.39
N LYS A 259 0.99 19.46 0.46
CA LYS A 259 -0.12 20.44 0.38
C LYS A 259 -1.28 20.13 1.33
N GLN A 260 -1.29 18.93 1.95
CA GLN A 260 -2.29 18.60 2.95
C GLN A 260 -2.11 19.47 4.21
N ASP A 261 -3.23 19.77 4.87
CA ASP A 261 -3.21 20.59 6.09
C ASP A 261 -2.37 19.93 7.19
N THR A 262 -1.45 20.70 7.78
CA THR A 262 -0.51 20.19 8.80
C THR A 262 -1.22 19.68 10.04
N THR A 263 -2.30 20.34 10.47
CA THR A 263 -3.07 19.95 11.65
C THR A 263 -3.86 18.68 11.38
N LEU A 264 -4.44 18.55 10.19
CA LEU A 264 -5.13 17.34 9.77
C LEU A 264 -4.16 16.15 9.78
N VAL A 265 -3.00 16.27 9.12
CA VAL A 265 -2.04 15.17 9.04
C VAL A 265 -1.43 14.84 10.42
N TYR A 266 -1.22 15.83 11.29
CA TYR A 266 -0.85 15.56 12.69
C TYR A 266 -1.93 14.73 13.40
N ASN A 267 -3.21 15.11 13.27
CA ASN A 267 -4.31 14.42 13.94
C ASN A 267 -4.51 12.99 13.41
N ILE A 268 -4.45 12.77 12.11
CA ILE A 268 -4.56 11.40 11.55
C ILE A 268 -3.35 10.54 11.92
N THR A 269 -2.15 11.12 11.99
CA THR A 269 -0.95 10.39 12.45
C THR A 269 -1.11 9.97 13.91
N LYS A 270 -1.57 10.88 14.78
CA LYS A 270 -1.87 10.59 16.19
C LYS A 270 -2.95 9.51 16.33
N ALA A 271 -4.02 9.58 15.54
CA ALA A 271 -5.10 8.60 15.54
C ALA A 271 -4.64 7.21 15.08
N LEU A 272 -3.75 7.12 14.07
CA LEU A 272 -3.15 5.85 13.63
C LEU A 272 -2.45 5.11 14.78
N TRP A 273 -1.82 5.85 15.70
CA TRP A 273 -1.06 5.25 16.82
C TRP A 273 -1.85 5.20 18.13
N SER A 274 -3.18 5.37 18.08
CA SER A 274 -4.07 5.21 19.23
C SER A 274 -4.30 3.74 19.57
N ASP A 275 -4.75 3.47 20.80
CA ASP A 275 -5.11 2.12 21.26
C ASP A 275 -6.27 1.54 20.41
N ASN A 276 -7.21 2.36 19.96
CA ASN A 276 -8.31 1.93 19.10
C ASN A 276 -7.80 1.46 17.73
N ALA A 277 -6.89 2.23 17.12
CA ALA A 277 -6.25 1.82 15.87
C ALA A 277 -5.42 0.55 16.07
N ARG A 278 -4.69 0.44 17.20
CA ARG A 278 -3.92 -0.77 17.53
C ARG A 278 -4.80 -2.01 17.58
N LYS A 279 -5.91 -1.96 18.31
CA LYS A 279 -6.88 -3.07 18.42
C LYS A 279 -7.46 -3.45 17.05
N ALA A 280 -7.85 -2.46 16.25
CA ALA A 280 -8.40 -2.69 14.91
C ALA A 280 -7.37 -3.36 13.98
N LEU A 281 -6.14 -2.88 13.97
CA LEU A 281 -5.06 -3.43 13.16
C LEU A 281 -4.67 -4.85 13.60
N ASP A 282 -4.58 -5.11 14.91
CA ASP A 282 -4.22 -6.42 15.47
C ASP A 282 -5.24 -7.51 15.14
N SER A 283 -6.52 -7.16 15.13
CA SER A 283 -7.61 -8.10 14.88
C SER A 283 -8.02 -8.18 13.41
N GLY A 284 -7.81 -7.12 12.63
CA GLY A 284 -8.37 -7.02 11.29
C GLY A 284 -7.53 -7.68 10.20
N HIS A 285 -6.21 -7.74 10.36
CA HIS A 285 -5.32 -8.38 9.39
C HIS A 285 -4.00 -8.81 10.03
N ALA A 286 -3.44 -9.96 9.60
CA ALA A 286 -2.18 -10.47 10.16
C ALA A 286 -1.03 -9.45 10.07
N LYS A 287 -0.90 -8.73 8.95
CA LYS A 287 0.08 -7.64 8.78
C LYS A 287 -0.23 -6.38 9.60
N GLY A 288 -1.45 -6.23 10.08
CA GLY A 288 -1.79 -5.14 11.01
C GLY A 288 -0.93 -5.18 12.28
N LYS A 289 -0.58 -6.38 12.77
CA LYS A 289 0.32 -6.57 13.92
C LYS A 289 1.73 -6.00 13.69
N ALA A 290 2.19 -5.95 12.44
CA ALA A 290 3.50 -5.40 12.09
C ALA A 290 3.52 -3.85 12.01
N ILE A 291 2.35 -3.20 11.96
CA ILE A 291 2.23 -1.75 11.92
C ILE A 291 2.46 -1.22 13.34
N VAL A 292 3.71 -0.92 13.67
CA VAL A 292 4.10 -0.45 15.01
C VAL A 292 4.77 0.91 14.94
N ARG A 293 4.47 1.79 15.90
CA ARG A 293 4.99 3.16 15.93
C ARG A 293 6.52 3.24 15.89
N ALA A 294 7.20 2.30 16.53
CA ALA A 294 8.66 2.25 16.55
C ALA A 294 9.29 2.12 15.15
N GLY A 295 8.57 1.49 14.20
CA GLY A 295 9.00 1.35 12.81
C GLY A 295 8.53 2.46 11.86
N ALA A 296 7.73 3.41 12.35
CA ALA A 296 6.99 4.35 11.50
C ALA A 296 7.84 5.23 10.57
N ILE A 297 9.09 5.48 10.93
CA ILE A 297 10.03 6.31 10.16
C ILE A 297 11.23 5.50 9.64
N ALA A 298 11.27 4.19 9.90
CA ALA A 298 12.35 3.33 9.45
C ALA A 298 12.34 3.19 7.92
N GLY A 299 13.50 3.36 7.27
CA GLY A 299 13.57 3.27 5.82
C GLY A 299 12.87 4.41 5.07
N ALA A 300 12.63 5.54 5.71
CA ALA A 300 12.08 6.73 5.09
C ALA A 300 13.00 7.22 3.98
N GLY A 301 12.67 6.92 2.72
CA GLY A 301 13.40 7.39 1.53
C GLY A 301 12.93 8.76 1.04
N ILE A 302 11.85 9.29 1.60
CA ILE A 302 11.25 10.59 1.27
C ILE A 302 11.00 11.39 2.56
N PRO A 303 10.90 12.73 2.51
CA PRO A 303 10.62 13.54 3.69
C PRO A 303 9.28 13.21 4.34
N LEU A 304 9.23 13.35 5.67
CA LEU A 304 7.97 13.29 6.41
C LEU A 304 7.06 14.48 6.06
N HIS A 305 5.75 14.27 6.19
CA HIS A 305 4.82 15.40 6.22
C HIS A 305 4.99 16.19 7.52
N ALA A 306 4.91 17.53 7.46
CA ALA A 306 5.13 18.39 8.63
C ALA A 306 4.25 18.02 9.85
N GLY A 307 2.99 17.60 9.60
CA GLY A 307 2.09 17.12 10.65
C GLY A 307 2.55 15.79 11.28
N ALA A 308 3.01 14.85 10.47
CA ALA A 308 3.55 13.58 10.94
C ALA A 308 4.86 13.80 11.72
N GLU A 309 5.75 14.63 11.19
CA GLU A 309 7.00 15.01 11.84
C GLU A 309 6.77 15.62 13.24
N LYS A 310 5.80 16.55 13.33
CA LYS A 310 5.39 17.17 14.60
C LYS A 310 4.97 16.12 15.62
N PHE A 311 4.13 15.16 15.22
CA PHE A 311 3.71 14.08 16.11
C PHE A 311 4.89 13.20 16.54
N TYR A 312 5.77 12.80 15.61
CA TYR A 312 6.89 11.93 15.94
C TYR A 312 7.93 12.62 16.86
N LYS A 313 8.09 13.94 16.76
CA LYS A 313 8.89 14.73 17.72
C LYS A 313 8.22 14.75 19.11
N GLU A 314 6.91 14.96 19.18
CA GLU A 314 6.14 14.97 20.45
C GLU A 314 6.28 13.65 21.21
N VAL A 315 6.30 12.51 20.51
CA VAL A 315 6.41 11.19 21.13
C VAL A 315 7.86 10.68 21.25
N GLY A 316 8.86 11.52 20.95
CA GLY A 316 10.28 11.20 21.10
C GLY A 316 10.83 10.20 20.07
N LEU A 317 10.14 9.95 18.98
CA LEU A 317 10.63 9.08 17.91
C LEU A 317 11.62 9.81 16.98
N LEU A 318 11.50 11.12 16.88
CA LEU A 318 12.46 12.05 16.24
C LEU A 318 13.06 13.00 17.28
N LYS A 319 14.32 13.38 17.05
CA LYS A 319 15.03 14.42 17.82
C LYS A 319 14.68 15.82 17.32
#